data_91bd6d118d59c3039e0f89425f33f38d
#
_entry.id   91bd6d118d59c3039e0f89425f33f38d
#
_cell.length_a   1.000
_cell.length_b   1.000
_cell.length_c   1.000
_cell.angle_alpha   90.00
_cell.angle_beta   90.00
_cell.angle_gamma   90.00
#
_symmetry.space_group_name_H-M   'P 1'
#
loop_
_entity.id
_entity.type
_entity.pdbx_description
1 polymer ?
#
loop_
_entity_poly.entity_id
_entity_poly.type
_entity_poly.pdbx_seq_one_letter_code
_entity_poly.pdbx_strand_id
1 'polypeptide(L)'
;MFNRTLYPLKELSMKQVNENNGISRRESIYELLKEQTTVYVKDLSQKFCVSDMTIRRDLHIMEEQGILVTHYGGATIRHPSSVIHTFDMRKESFFEAKAAIARRAVEFIKENDVIYLDPSTTVLLMTRYLPPLHHTVVTSSLAVMHECSHNPYVTLYIAPGKYQDSNDGPMDMDTVTYLSNFHFNAAFLGTGFIDTVYGVTSTEMDCSIKQAVMRNSEQNILLVDHSKFGQHTMKKFGDIKDFNTIITDSDISDEDQYNILKEKINLNITHC
;
A
#
# COMPACT_ATOMS: atom_id res chain seq x y z
N MET A 1 12.33 53.60 -14.71
CA MET A 1 12.73 52.54 -13.78
C MET A 1 11.56 51.59 -13.58
N PHE A 2 11.51 50.51 -14.34
CA PHE A 2 10.48 49.46 -14.21
C PHE A 2 11.14 48.20 -13.66
N ASN A 3 10.80 47.87 -12.43
CA ASN A 3 11.25 46.65 -11.77
C ASN A 3 10.26 45.51 -12.11
N ARG A 4 10.65 44.59 -12.99
CA ARG A 4 9.93 43.35 -13.29
C ARG A 4 10.41 42.29 -12.32
N THR A 5 9.58 41.95 -11.37
CA THR A 5 9.74 40.74 -10.53
C THR A 5 9.46 39.51 -11.37
N LEU A 6 10.48 38.74 -11.70
CA LEU A 6 10.39 37.45 -12.37
C LEU A 6 9.96 36.41 -11.34
N TYR A 7 8.75 35.86 -11.47
CA TYR A 7 8.35 34.63 -10.78
C TYR A 7 9.00 33.42 -11.46
N PRO A 8 9.47 32.40 -10.72
CA PRO A 8 10.16 31.28 -11.31
C PRO A 8 9.15 30.32 -11.98
N LEU A 9 9.19 30.29 -13.32
CA LEU A 9 8.40 29.42 -14.19
C LEU A 9 8.73 27.90 -14.09
N LYS A 10 9.67 27.50 -13.25
CA LYS A 10 10.13 26.11 -13.17
C LYS A 10 9.33 25.21 -12.23
N GLU A 11 8.69 25.73 -11.18
CA GLU A 11 7.91 24.90 -10.26
C GLU A 11 6.52 24.54 -10.78
N LEU A 12 5.93 25.39 -11.62
CA LEU A 12 4.63 25.11 -12.25
C LEU A 12 4.69 23.98 -13.32
N SER A 13 5.84 23.75 -13.94
CA SER A 13 5.96 22.75 -15.00
C SER A 13 6.12 21.32 -14.47
N MET A 14 6.69 21.09 -13.30
CA MET A 14 6.86 19.76 -12.72
C MET A 14 5.56 19.21 -12.11
N LYS A 15 4.75 20.02 -11.45
CA LYS A 15 3.40 19.61 -10.99
C LYS A 15 2.47 19.29 -12.16
N GLN A 16 2.48 20.11 -13.22
CA GLN A 16 1.63 19.84 -14.40
C GLN A 16 2.06 18.60 -15.21
N VAL A 17 3.33 18.23 -15.22
CA VAL A 17 3.82 17.01 -15.91
C VAL A 17 3.42 15.74 -15.15
N ASN A 18 3.39 15.77 -13.81
CA ASN A 18 2.91 14.63 -13.01
C ASN A 18 1.37 14.47 -13.09
N GLU A 19 0.61 15.53 -13.11
CA GLU A 19 -0.87 15.47 -13.22
C GLU A 19 -1.38 15.00 -14.60
N ASN A 20 -0.55 15.04 -15.63
CA ASN A 20 -0.88 14.53 -16.96
C ASN A 20 -0.61 13.02 -17.14
N ASN A 21 0.05 12.35 -16.20
CA ASN A 21 0.13 10.90 -16.20
C ASN A 21 -1.24 10.33 -15.78
N GLY A 22 -1.79 9.39 -16.56
CA GLY A 22 -3.11 8.81 -16.30
C GLY A 22 -3.26 8.20 -14.90
N ILE A 23 -2.17 7.73 -14.30
CA ILE A 23 -2.13 7.14 -12.94
C ILE A 23 -2.31 8.23 -11.90
N SER A 24 -1.45 9.24 -11.89
CA SER A 24 -1.50 10.38 -10.95
C SER A 24 -2.84 11.14 -11.06
N ARG A 25 -3.41 11.22 -12.27
CA ARG A 25 -4.72 11.85 -12.47
C ARG A 25 -5.85 11.03 -11.85
N ARG A 26 -5.87 9.70 -11.98
CA ARG A 26 -6.87 8.84 -11.34
C ARG A 26 -6.77 8.87 -9.82
N GLU A 27 -5.58 8.96 -9.26
CA GLU A 27 -5.36 9.20 -7.82
C GLU A 27 -6.02 10.50 -7.37
N SER A 28 -5.73 11.60 -8.07
CA SER A 28 -6.34 12.90 -7.77
C SER A 28 -7.87 12.90 -7.93
N ILE A 29 -8.41 12.17 -8.90
CA ILE A 29 -9.86 11.97 -9.06
C ILE A 29 -10.44 11.19 -7.87
N TYR A 30 -9.72 10.18 -7.37
CA TYR A 30 -10.15 9.40 -6.22
C TYR A 30 -10.18 10.24 -4.93
N GLU A 31 -9.17 11.07 -4.68
CA GLU A 31 -9.18 11.99 -3.54
C GLU A 31 -10.36 12.97 -3.60
N LEU A 32 -10.63 13.53 -4.77
CA LEU A 32 -11.85 14.37 -4.98
C LEU A 32 -13.14 13.60 -4.69
N LEU A 33 -13.21 12.33 -5.09
CA LEU A 33 -14.39 11.50 -4.83
C LEU A 33 -14.57 11.19 -3.34
N LYS A 34 -13.48 11.07 -2.57
CA LYS A 34 -13.57 10.92 -1.10
C LYS A 34 -14.16 12.16 -0.43
N GLU A 35 -13.82 13.35 -0.92
CA GLU A 35 -14.31 14.62 -0.38
C GLU A 35 -15.75 14.95 -0.82
N GLN A 36 -16.06 14.72 -2.10
CA GLN A 36 -17.28 15.23 -2.74
C GLN A 36 -18.31 14.16 -3.07
N THR A 37 -17.94 12.87 -2.90
CA THR A 37 -18.74 11.68 -3.27
C THR A 37 -19.11 11.58 -4.75
N THR A 38 -19.21 12.66 -5.50
CA THR A 38 -19.56 12.72 -6.92
C THR A 38 -18.68 13.73 -7.65
N VAL A 39 -18.21 13.34 -8.83
CA VAL A 39 -17.40 14.20 -9.72
C VAL A 39 -18.01 14.27 -11.11
N TYR A 40 -17.77 15.38 -11.82
CA TYR A 40 -18.30 15.61 -13.16
C TYR A 40 -17.19 15.69 -14.21
N VAL A 41 -17.41 15.08 -15.37
CA VAL A 41 -16.44 15.02 -16.48
C VAL A 41 -15.92 16.40 -16.88
N LYS A 42 -16.82 17.39 -16.98
CA LYS A 42 -16.45 18.75 -17.36
C LYS A 42 -15.53 19.43 -16.35
N ASP A 43 -15.81 19.26 -15.07
CA ASP A 43 -15.02 19.88 -14.00
C ASP A 43 -13.62 19.25 -13.94
N LEU A 44 -13.56 17.91 -14.08
CA LEU A 44 -12.31 17.18 -14.13
C LEU A 44 -11.47 17.52 -15.37
N SER A 45 -12.13 17.65 -16.56
CA SER A 45 -11.43 18.00 -17.79
C SER A 45 -10.79 19.38 -17.72
N GLN A 46 -11.48 20.34 -17.10
CA GLN A 46 -10.95 21.67 -16.83
C GLN A 46 -9.82 21.66 -15.80
N LYS A 47 -10.04 20.95 -14.67
CA LYS A 47 -9.05 20.87 -13.58
C LYS A 47 -7.72 20.24 -14.04
N PHE A 48 -7.78 19.16 -14.81
CA PHE A 48 -6.60 18.42 -15.26
C PHE A 48 -6.12 18.86 -16.66
N CYS A 49 -6.74 19.83 -17.29
CA CYS A 49 -6.38 20.34 -18.62
C CYS A 49 -6.29 19.20 -19.68
N VAL A 50 -7.22 18.24 -19.65
CA VAL A 50 -7.31 17.12 -20.60
C VAL A 50 -8.70 17.07 -21.24
N SER A 51 -8.84 16.32 -22.35
CA SER A 51 -10.13 16.18 -23.03
C SER A 51 -11.15 15.40 -22.18
N ASP A 52 -12.46 15.68 -22.38
CA ASP A 52 -13.56 14.91 -21.80
C ASP A 52 -13.43 13.40 -22.07
N MET A 53 -12.92 13.03 -23.25
CA MET A 53 -12.69 11.63 -23.62
C MET A 53 -11.62 10.98 -22.74
N THR A 54 -10.56 11.72 -22.41
CA THR A 54 -9.51 11.25 -21.50
C THR A 54 -10.07 11.00 -20.09
N ILE A 55 -10.87 11.93 -19.57
CA ILE A 55 -11.54 11.76 -18.28
C ILE A 55 -12.53 10.58 -18.31
N ARG A 56 -13.33 10.45 -19.36
CA ARG A 56 -14.25 9.30 -19.49
C ARG A 56 -13.52 7.96 -19.49
N ARG A 57 -12.35 7.89 -20.12
CA ARG A 57 -11.52 6.70 -20.11
C ARG A 57 -10.97 6.42 -18.71
N ASP A 58 -10.50 7.43 -17.98
CA ASP A 58 -10.05 7.27 -16.60
C ASP A 58 -11.19 6.81 -15.68
N LEU A 59 -12.36 7.44 -15.77
CA LEU A 59 -13.53 7.03 -14.99
C LEU A 59 -13.99 5.61 -15.33
N HIS A 60 -13.92 5.21 -16.60
CA HIS A 60 -14.26 3.85 -17.02
C HIS A 60 -13.30 2.81 -16.43
N ILE A 61 -12.00 3.09 -16.47
CA ILE A 61 -10.97 2.25 -15.81
C ILE A 61 -11.27 2.13 -14.30
N MET A 62 -11.59 3.24 -13.64
CA MET A 62 -11.93 3.25 -12.21
C MET A 62 -13.26 2.52 -11.91
N GLU A 63 -14.22 2.51 -12.85
CA GLU A 63 -15.47 1.75 -12.75
C GLU A 63 -15.24 0.25 -12.90
N GLU A 64 -14.43 -0.18 -13.88
CA GLU A 64 -14.01 -1.58 -14.04
C GLU A 64 -13.28 -2.09 -12.78
N GLN A 65 -12.57 -1.22 -12.13
CA GLN A 65 -11.88 -1.46 -10.86
C GLN A 65 -12.82 -1.41 -9.64
N GLY A 66 -14.11 -1.13 -9.84
CA GLY A 66 -15.12 -1.12 -8.79
C GLY A 66 -15.06 0.08 -7.83
N ILE A 67 -14.26 1.12 -8.13
CA ILE A 67 -14.06 2.31 -7.28
C ILE A 67 -15.28 3.21 -7.28
N LEU A 68 -15.90 3.35 -8.45
CA LEU A 68 -17.01 4.28 -8.69
C LEU A 68 -18.06 3.65 -9.59
N VAL A 69 -19.17 4.33 -9.75
CA VAL A 69 -20.20 4.05 -10.74
C VAL A 69 -20.30 5.25 -11.66
N THR A 70 -20.14 5.04 -12.96
CA THR A 70 -20.34 6.11 -13.94
C THR A 70 -21.83 6.37 -14.18
N HIS A 71 -22.17 7.62 -14.43
CA HIS A 71 -23.50 8.06 -14.83
C HIS A 71 -23.38 9.14 -15.90
N TYR A 72 -24.54 9.64 -16.38
CA TYR A 72 -24.53 10.67 -17.41
C TYR A 72 -23.81 11.94 -16.92
N GLY A 73 -22.64 12.22 -17.50
CA GLY A 73 -21.83 13.42 -17.23
C GLY A 73 -20.84 13.34 -16.07
N GLY A 74 -20.78 12.22 -15.32
CA GLY A 74 -19.89 12.12 -14.16
C GLY A 74 -19.76 10.71 -13.59
N ALA A 75 -19.32 10.65 -12.33
CA ALA A 75 -19.19 9.43 -11.56
C ALA A 75 -19.42 9.68 -10.07
N THR A 76 -19.94 8.68 -9.38
CA THR A 76 -20.14 8.67 -7.92
C THR A 76 -19.32 7.56 -7.30
N ILE A 77 -18.63 7.83 -6.19
CA ILE A 77 -17.86 6.82 -5.48
C ILE A 77 -18.76 5.68 -5.01
N ARG A 78 -18.35 4.45 -5.20
CA ARG A 78 -18.93 3.36 -4.43
C ARG A 78 -18.48 3.55 -2.98
N HIS A 79 -19.35 3.24 -2.03
CA HIS A 79 -19.11 3.46 -0.60
C HIS A 79 -17.65 3.13 -0.22
N PRO A 80 -16.91 4.00 0.52
CA PRO A 80 -15.47 3.81 0.79
C PRO A 80 -15.12 2.43 1.38
N SER A 81 -16.05 1.83 2.13
CA SER A 81 -15.89 0.49 2.71
C SER A 81 -16.03 -0.68 1.73
N SER A 82 -16.43 -0.43 0.48
CA SER A 82 -16.64 -1.48 -0.54
C SER A 82 -15.63 -1.42 -1.70
N VAL A 83 -14.75 -0.42 -1.72
CA VAL A 83 -13.75 -0.29 -2.80
C VAL A 83 -12.51 -1.11 -2.43
N ILE A 84 -12.51 -2.37 -2.83
CA ILE A 84 -11.30 -3.18 -2.85
C ILE A 84 -10.53 -2.75 -4.11
N HIS A 85 -9.52 -1.89 -3.95
CA HIS A 85 -8.58 -1.63 -5.03
C HIS A 85 -7.94 -2.96 -5.46
N THR A 86 -7.88 -3.23 -6.76
CA THR A 86 -7.14 -4.40 -7.25
C THR A 86 -5.68 -4.30 -6.85
N PHE A 87 -4.98 -5.42 -6.79
CA PHE A 87 -3.55 -5.43 -6.46
C PHE A 87 -2.75 -4.50 -7.39
N ASP A 88 -3.04 -4.51 -8.69
CA ASP A 88 -2.34 -3.69 -9.69
C ASP A 88 -2.54 -2.18 -9.46
N MET A 89 -3.75 -1.75 -9.12
CA MET A 89 -3.97 -0.33 -8.78
C MET A 89 -3.16 0.10 -7.58
N ARG A 90 -3.19 -0.70 -6.51
CA ARG A 90 -2.42 -0.42 -5.30
C ARG A 90 -0.91 -0.42 -5.56
N LYS A 91 -0.43 -1.21 -6.53
CA LYS A 91 0.98 -1.27 -6.91
C LYS A 91 1.48 0.05 -7.50
N GLU A 92 0.64 0.73 -8.26
CA GLU A 92 0.98 1.99 -8.93
C GLU A 92 0.81 3.22 -8.03
N SER A 93 -0.15 3.17 -7.08
CA SER A 93 -0.46 4.30 -6.20
C SER A 93 0.63 4.53 -5.16
N PHE A 94 1.00 5.79 -4.92
CA PHE A 94 2.00 6.22 -3.92
C PHE A 94 3.33 5.47 -4.05
N PHE A 95 3.78 5.26 -5.28
CA PHE A 95 4.95 4.43 -5.57
C PHE A 95 6.22 4.92 -4.87
N GLU A 96 6.49 6.24 -4.87
CA GLU A 96 7.71 6.80 -4.26
C GLU A 96 7.71 6.60 -2.74
N ALA A 97 6.58 6.85 -2.07
CA ALA A 97 6.42 6.60 -0.64
C ALA A 97 6.68 5.12 -0.31
N LYS A 98 6.03 4.20 -1.04
CA LYS A 98 6.23 2.76 -0.85
C LYS A 98 7.66 2.32 -1.15
N ALA A 99 8.31 2.90 -2.16
CA ALA A 99 9.70 2.59 -2.47
C ALA A 99 10.66 3.05 -1.37
N ALA A 100 10.42 4.23 -0.76
CA ALA A 100 11.19 4.71 0.39
C ALA A 100 11.00 3.80 1.61
N ILE A 101 9.75 3.41 1.92
CA ILE A 101 9.41 2.47 2.99
C ILE A 101 10.09 1.12 2.75
N ALA A 102 10.02 0.57 1.53
CA ALA A 102 10.62 -0.71 1.18
C ALA A 102 12.15 -0.70 1.32
N ARG A 103 12.83 0.38 0.89
CA ARG A 103 14.28 0.55 1.07
C ARG A 103 14.67 0.54 2.55
N ARG A 104 13.87 1.19 3.41
CA ARG A 104 14.13 1.18 4.84
C ARG A 104 13.86 -0.18 5.46
N ALA A 105 12.84 -0.89 5.01
CA ALA A 105 12.44 -2.19 5.56
C ALA A 105 13.50 -3.26 5.39
N VAL A 106 14.23 -3.30 4.28
CA VAL A 106 15.24 -4.33 4.03
C VAL A 106 16.45 -4.23 4.97
N GLU A 107 16.66 -3.10 5.63
CA GLU A 107 17.72 -2.93 6.62
C GLU A 107 17.48 -3.76 7.90
N PHE A 108 16.28 -4.27 8.10
CA PHE A 108 15.94 -5.17 9.22
C PHE A 108 16.25 -6.64 8.93
N ILE A 109 16.65 -6.99 7.70
CA ILE A 109 16.98 -8.37 7.30
C ILE A 109 18.43 -8.68 7.64
N LYS A 110 18.65 -9.82 8.26
CA LYS A 110 19.98 -10.32 8.63
C LYS A 110 20.33 -11.60 7.89
N GLU A 111 21.61 -11.97 7.94
CA GLU A 111 22.09 -13.25 7.39
C GLU A 111 21.38 -14.42 8.07
N ASN A 112 20.91 -15.38 7.29
CA ASN A 112 20.19 -16.58 7.70
C ASN A 112 18.82 -16.37 8.34
N ASP A 113 18.24 -15.16 8.27
CA ASP A 113 16.87 -14.92 8.73
C ASP A 113 15.86 -15.75 7.93
N VAL A 114 14.82 -16.20 8.60
CA VAL A 114 13.56 -16.68 8.00
C VAL A 114 12.56 -15.53 8.08
N ILE A 115 12.21 -14.96 6.95
CA ILE A 115 11.31 -13.80 6.88
C ILE A 115 10.01 -14.13 6.17
N TYR A 116 8.92 -13.54 6.62
CA TYR A 116 7.65 -13.53 5.90
C TYR A 116 7.48 -12.24 5.11
N LEU A 117 7.20 -12.36 3.82
CA LEU A 117 6.84 -11.24 2.95
C LEU A 117 5.36 -11.33 2.57
N ASP A 118 4.57 -10.40 3.08
CA ASP A 118 3.11 -10.32 2.92
C ASP A 118 2.70 -10.00 1.47
N PRO A 119 1.57 -10.49 0.97
CA PRO A 119 1.04 -10.12 -0.34
C PRO A 119 0.49 -8.68 -0.36
N SER A 120 1.36 -7.73 -0.12
CA SER A 120 1.06 -6.30 -0.20
C SER A 120 1.99 -5.60 -1.20
N THR A 121 1.49 -4.53 -1.79
CA THR A 121 2.25 -3.81 -2.83
C THR A 121 3.47 -3.07 -2.29
N THR A 122 3.46 -2.66 -1.02
CA THR A 122 4.62 -2.06 -0.35
C THR A 122 5.68 -3.12 -0.06
N VAL A 123 5.27 -4.28 0.45
CA VAL A 123 6.19 -5.42 0.72
C VAL A 123 6.77 -5.96 -0.58
N LEU A 124 5.98 -6.04 -1.66
CA LEU A 124 6.50 -6.43 -2.98
C LEU A 124 7.69 -5.56 -3.41
N LEU A 125 7.68 -4.26 -3.15
CA LEU A 125 8.80 -3.40 -3.52
C LEU A 125 10.10 -3.72 -2.76
N MET A 126 10.03 -4.38 -1.59
CA MET A 126 11.23 -4.84 -0.88
C MET A 126 12.07 -5.80 -1.73
N THR A 127 11.43 -6.60 -2.60
CA THR A 127 12.15 -7.59 -3.43
C THR A 127 13.21 -6.96 -4.33
N ARG A 128 13.04 -5.68 -4.69
CA ARG A 128 13.99 -4.91 -5.50
C ARG A 128 15.23 -4.45 -4.73
N TYR A 129 15.17 -4.48 -3.40
CA TYR A 129 16.20 -3.94 -2.50
C TYR A 129 16.75 -5.00 -1.55
N LEU A 130 16.34 -6.27 -1.69
CA LEU A 130 16.83 -7.35 -0.83
C LEU A 130 18.36 -7.37 -0.79
N PRO A 131 18.97 -7.44 0.40
CA PRO A 131 20.42 -7.42 0.53
C PRO A 131 21.04 -8.73 -0.03
N PRO A 132 22.30 -8.69 -0.49
CA PRO A 132 23.02 -9.88 -0.96
C PRO A 132 23.49 -10.75 0.22
N LEU A 133 22.56 -11.10 1.09
CA LEU A 133 22.72 -11.96 2.28
C LEU A 133 21.85 -13.19 2.10
N HIS A 134 22.34 -14.36 2.45
CA HIS A 134 21.52 -15.57 2.41
C HIS A 134 20.42 -15.51 3.46
N HIS A 135 19.17 -15.63 3.03
CA HIS A 135 17.99 -15.69 3.90
C HIS A 135 16.87 -16.50 3.26
N THR A 136 15.91 -16.91 4.09
CA THR A 136 14.74 -17.65 3.65
C THR A 136 13.55 -16.69 3.56
N VAL A 137 12.91 -16.64 2.40
CA VAL A 137 11.64 -15.92 2.19
C VAL A 137 10.50 -16.91 2.17
N VAL A 138 9.51 -16.67 3.00
CA VAL A 138 8.22 -17.38 2.98
C VAL A 138 7.14 -16.37 2.57
N THR A 139 6.32 -16.71 1.59
CA THR A 139 5.27 -15.81 1.09
C THR A 139 4.06 -16.56 0.57
N SER A 140 2.92 -15.89 0.53
CA SER A 140 1.74 -16.30 -0.23
C SER A 140 1.50 -15.44 -1.48
N SER A 141 2.35 -14.44 -1.77
CA SER A 141 2.22 -13.59 -2.96
C SER A 141 2.87 -14.20 -4.18
N LEU A 142 2.13 -14.28 -5.30
CA LEU A 142 2.68 -14.70 -6.58
C LEU A 142 3.68 -13.69 -7.15
N ALA A 143 3.44 -12.39 -6.94
CA ALA A 143 4.37 -11.35 -7.38
C ALA A 143 5.69 -11.40 -6.61
N VAL A 144 5.65 -11.56 -5.28
CA VAL A 144 6.87 -11.75 -4.46
C VAL A 144 7.60 -13.04 -4.87
N MET A 145 6.86 -14.14 -5.09
CA MET A 145 7.42 -15.39 -5.60
C MET A 145 8.19 -15.17 -6.90
N HIS A 146 7.57 -14.49 -7.87
CA HIS A 146 8.18 -14.23 -9.17
C HIS A 146 9.48 -13.44 -9.05
N GLU A 147 9.47 -12.35 -8.30
CA GLU A 147 10.65 -11.50 -8.09
C GLU A 147 11.77 -12.24 -7.33
N CYS A 148 11.44 -13.04 -6.32
CA CYS A 148 12.42 -13.76 -5.52
C CYS A 148 12.96 -15.03 -6.19
N SER A 149 12.25 -15.63 -7.15
CA SER A 149 12.59 -16.93 -7.74
C SER A 149 13.95 -16.98 -8.44
N HIS A 150 14.47 -15.84 -8.85
CA HIS A 150 15.76 -15.71 -9.55
C HIS A 150 16.87 -15.08 -8.67
N ASN A 151 16.56 -14.79 -7.39
CA ASN A 151 17.56 -14.21 -6.49
C ASN A 151 18.42 -15.32 -5.87
N PRO A 152 19.75 -15.37 -6.14
CA PRO A 152 20.62 -16.46 -5.68
C PRO A 152 20.83 -16.47 -4.16
N TYR A 153 20.47 -15.41 -3.47
CA TYR A 153 20.61 -15.29 -2.01
C TYR A 153 19.33 -15.72 -1.26
N VAL A 154 18.25 -16.05 -1.98
CA VAL A 154 16.96 -16.36 -1.39
C VAL A 154 16.64 -17.85 -1.48
N THR A 155 16.38 -18.49 -0.34
CA THR A 155 15.66 -19.76 -0.27
C THR A 155 14.16 -19.47 -0.17
N LEU A 156 13.38 -19.86 -1.19
CA LEU A 156 11.99 -19.45 -1.32
C LEU A 156 11.01 -20.56 -0.95
N TYR A 157 10.09 -20.26 -0.04
CA TYR A 157 8.92 -21.09 0.30
C TYR A 157 7.63 -20.38 -0.07
N ILE A 158 6.71 -21.09 -0.72
CA ILE A 158 5.42 -20.54 -1.18
C ILE A 158 4.30 -21.26 -0.45
N ALA A 159 3.44 -20.47 0.22
CA ALA A 159 2.28 -21.01 0.88
C ALA A 159 1.24 -21.48 -0.16
N PRO A 160 0.66 -22.68 0.03
CA PRO A 160 -0.41 -23.20 -0.82
C PRO A 160 -1.75 -22.55 -0.49
N GLY A 161 -2.76 -22.81 -1.33
CA GLY A 161 -4.14 -22.47 -1.05
C GLY A 161 -4.90 -21.98 -2.29
N LYS A 162 -6.15 -21.55 -2.08
CA LYS A 162 -7.02 -21.04 -3.14
C LYS A 162 -6.64 -19.60 -3.49
N TYR A 163 -6.26 -19.37 -4.73
CA TYR A 163 -5.89 -18.06 -5.24
C TYR A 163 -7.04 -17.05 -5.16
N GLN A 164 -6.70 -15.83 -4.74
CA GLN A 164 -7.58 -14.67 -4.70
C GLN A 164 -6.90 -13.46 -5.34
N ASP A 165 -7.48 -12.98 -6.43
CA ASP A 165 -6.91 -11.92 -7.27
C ASP A 165 -6.68 -10.58 -6.51
N SER A 166 -7.59 -10.22 -5.61
CA SER A 166 -7.49 -8.99 -4.83
C SER A 166 -6.22 -8.90 -3.97
N ASN A 167 -5.60 -10.02 -3.64
CA ASN A 167 -4.41 -10.12 -2.79
C ASN A 167 -3.20 -10.74 -3.49
N ASP A 168 -3.33 -11.03 -4.79
CA ASP A 168 -2.25 -11.63 -5.59
C ASP A 168 -1.70 -12.93 -5.00
N GLY A 169 -2.57 -13.74 -4.39
CA GLY A 169 -2.10 -14.98 -3.78
C GLY A 169 -3.19 -15.82 -3.11
N PRO A 170 -2.83 -17.00 -2.60
CA PRO A 170 -3.74 -17.85 -1.86
C PRO A 170 -4.23 -17.21 -0.56
N MET A 171 -5.52 -17.36 -0.31
CA MET A 171 -6.25 -16.78 0.81
C MET A 171 -7.30 -17.77 1.34
N ASP A 172 -6.85 -18.79 2.07
CA ASP A 172 -7.74 -19.76 2.73
C ASP A 172 -7.12 -20.37 3.99
N MET A 173 -7.79 -21.35 4.57
CA MET A 173 -7.32 -22.02 5.78
C MET A 173 -6.09 -22.92 5.56
N ASP A 174 -5.86 -23.40 4.33
CA ASP A 174 -4.66 -24.17 4.01
C ASP A 174 -3.44 -23.25 4.06
N THR A 175 -3.58 -22.01 3.55
CA THR A 175 -2.56 -20.95 3.68
C THR A 175 -2.25 -20.65 5.15
N VAL A 176 -3.28 -20.44 5.98
CA VAL A 176 -3.12 -20.19 7.43
C VAL A 176 -2.39 -21.36 8.11
N THR A 177 -2.83 -22.59 7.84
CA THR A 177 -2.26 -23.80 8.45
C THR A 177 -0.79 -23.97 8.06
N TYR A 178 -0.47 -23.77 6.78
CA TYR A 178 0.90 -23.88 6.29
C TYR A 178 1.83 -22.87 6.96
N LEU A 179 1.44 -21.58 6.97
CA LEU A 179 2.23 -20.50 7.57
C LEU A 179 2.38 -20.63 9.08
N SER A 180 1.41 -21.26 9.76
CA SER A 180 1.47 -21.50 11.20
C SER A 180 2.57 -22.49 11.62
N ASN A 181 3.15 -23.25 10.68
CA ASN A 181 4.24 -24.21 10.98
C ASN A 181 5.63 -23.58 10.88
N PHE A 182 5.73 -22.32 10.50
CA PHE A 182 7.01 -21.60 10.44
C PHE A 182 7.24 -20.78 11.71
N HIS A 183 8.49 -20.57 12.05
CA HIS A 183 8.96 -19.55 12.98
C HIS A 183 9.72 -18.51 12.18
N PHE A 184 9.34 -17.23 12.31
CA PHE A 184 9.92 -16.13 11.54
C PHE A 184 10.79 -15.23 12.43
N ASN A 185 11.97 -14.87 11.96
CA ASN A 185 12.76 -13.82 12.61
C ASN A 185 12.12 -12.45 12.40
N ALA A 186 11.53 -12.22 11.24
CA ALA A 186 10.74 -11.01 10.96
C ALA A 186 9.58 -11.28 10.01
N ALA A 187 8.43 -10.68 10.30
CA ALA A 187 7.31 -10.58 9.37
C ALA A 187 7.17 -9.15 8.88
N PHE A 188 7.24 -8.97 7.56
CA PHE A 188 6.98 -7.70 6.90
C PHE A 188 5.55 -7.70 6.39
N LEU A 189 4.72 -6.86 6.99
CA LEU A 189 3.27 -6.88 6.82
C LEU A 189 2.80 -5.56 6.20
N GLY A 190 1.90 -5.64 5.23
CA GLY A 190 1.12 -4.51 4.77
C GLY A 190 -0.25 -4.47 5.41
N THR A 191 -1.00 -3.39 5.17
CA THR A 191 -2.39 -3.29 5.63
C THR A 191 -3.28 -2.59 4.61
N GLY A 192 -4.57 -2.88 4.68
CA GLY A 192 -5.58 -2.12 3.96
C GLY A 192 -5.77 -0.73 4.55
N PHE A 193 -5.91 -0.66 5.89
CA PHE A 193 -6.10 0.57 6.64
C PHE A 193 -5.54 0.47 8.05
N ILE A 194 -5.19 1.62 8.61
CA ILE A 194 -4.72 1.78 9.99
C ILE A 194 -5.44 2.97 10.63
N ASP A 195 -6.00 2.72 11.79
CA ASP A 195 -6.48 3.74 12.72
C ASP A 195 -5.68 3.58 14.01
N THR A 196 -4.95 4.60 14.40
CA THR A 196 -4.01 4.54 15.53
C THR A 196 -4.69 4.36 16.89
N VAL A 197 -6.01 4.53 16.96
CA VAL A 197 -6.84 4.27 18.16
C VAL A 197 -7.55 2.92 18.06
N TYR A 198 -8.16 2.61 16.90
CA TYR A 198 -8.92 1.37 16.72
C TYR A 198 -8.02 0.16 16.44
N GLY A 199 -6.97 0.32 15.65
CA GLY A 199 -6.02 -0.72 15.25
C GLY A 199 -5.85 -0.89 13.75
N VAL A 200 -5.17 -1.97 13.37
CA VAL A 200 -4.78 -2.28 11.99
C VAL A 200 -5.75 -3.29 11.39
N THR A 201 -6.33 -2.95 10.23
CA THR A 201 -7.49 -3.66 9.68
C THR A 201 -7.28 -4.12 8.24
N SER A 202 -7.94 -5.24 7.88
CA SER A 202 -7.94 -5.78 6.52
C SER A 202 -9.20 -6.62 6.26
N THR A 203 -9.21 -7.39 5.16
CA THR A 203 -10.27 -8.37 4.87
C THR A 203 -10.22 -9.54 5.87
N GLU A 204 -11.31 -10.28 6.01
CA GLU A 204 -11.42 -11.33 7.03
C GLU A 204 -10.36 -12.43 6.93
N MET A 205 -10.12 -12.96 5.73
CA MET A 205 -9.14 -14.02 5.53
C MET A 205 -7.71 -13.51 5.66
N ASP A 206 -7.42 -12.31 5.14
CA ASP A 206 -6.14 -11.64 5.30
C ASP A 206 -5.79 -11.41 6.78
N CYS A 207 -6.77 -11.01 7.59
CA CYS A 207 -6.60 -10.91 9.04
C CYS A 207 -6.17 -12.24 9.68
N SER A 208 -6.79 -13.36 9.27
CA SER A 208 -6.47 -14.68 9.82
C SER A 208 -5.04 -15.12 9.47
N ILE A 209 -4.60 -14.88 8.24
CA ILE A 209 -3.24 -15.16 7.78
C ILE A 209 -2.23 -14.31 8.56
N LYS A 210 -2.44 -12.98 8.61
CA LYS A 210 -1.54 -12.06 9.32
C LYS A 210 -1.43 -12.39 10.81
N GLN A 211 -2.54 -12.70 11.47
CA GLN A 211 -2.54 -13.11 12.87
C GLN A 211 -1.75 -14.41 13.10
N ALA A 212 -1.84 -15.39 12.18
CA ALA A 212 -1.07 -16.63 12.27
C ALA A 212 0.44 -16.35 12.14
N VAL A 213 0.82 -15.53 11.19
CA VAL A 213 2.21 -15.11 10.98
C VAL A 213 2.75 -14.32 12.18
N MET A 214 2.01 -13.30 12.63
CA MET A 214 2.42 -12.44 13.75
C MET A 214 2.68 -13.22 15.04
N ARG A 215 1.85 -14.24 15.34
CA ARG A 215 2.04 -15.09 16.52
C ARG A 215 3.33 -15.92 16.49
N ASN A 216 3.84 -16.19 15.30
CA ASN A 216 5.02 -17.03 15.06
C ASN A 216 6.25 -16.22 14.65
N SER A 217 6.22 -14.90 14.81
CA SER A 217 7.29 -13.99 14.45
C SER A 217 7.93 -13.35 15.67
N GLU A 218 9.26 -13.25 15.67
CA GLU A 218 10.01 -12.51 16.69
C GLU A 218 9.82 -11.00 16.54
N GLN A 219 9.72 -10.52 15.29
CA GLN A 219 9.48 -9.12 14.95
C GLN A 219 8.34 -8.98 13.96
N ASN A 220 7.35 -8.19 14.32
CA ASN A 220 6.26 -7.76 13.46
C ASN A 220 6.54 -6.34 12.97
N ILE A 221 6.79 -6.18 11.67
CA ILE A 221 7.14 -4.91 11.04
C ILE A 221 6.02 -4.53 10.08
N LEU A 222 5.33 -3.42 10.36
CA LEU A 222 4.25 -2.90 9.52
C LEU A 222 4.81 -1.88 8.53
N LEU A 223 4.53 -2.08 7.24
CA LEU A 223 4.88 -1.19 6.15
C LEU A 223 3.62 -0.52 5.63
N VAL A 224 3.50 0.79 5.83
CA VAL A 224 2.25 1.51 5.57
C VAL A 224 2.53 2.92 5.08
N ASP A 225 1.99 3.31 3.92
CA ASP A 225 2.04 4.68 3.43
C ASP A 225 0.94 5.55 4.08
N HIS A 226 1.14 6.88 4.11
CA HIS A 226 0.24 7.85 4.76
C HIS A 226 -1.22 7.71 4.33
N SER A 227 -1.50 7.26 3.10
CA SER A 227 -2.87 7.14 2.57
C SER A 227 -3.75 6.12 3.29
N LYS A 228 -3.16 5.28 4.13
CA LYS A 228 -3.84 4.20 4.86
C LYS A 228 -4.29 4.60 6.26
N PHE A 229 -3.85 5.76 6.75
CA PHE A 229 -4.18 6.26 8.08
C PHE A 229 -5.58 6.86 8.17
N GLY A 230 -6.13 6.89 9.39
CA GLY A 230 -7.42 7.50 9.70
C GLY A 230 -8.64 6.72 9.20
N GLN A 231 -8.48 5.47 8.77
CA GLN A 231 -9.56 4.62 8.30
C GLN A 231 -9.44 3.19 8.86
N HIS A 232 -10.55 2.49 8.92
CA HIS A 232 -10.58 1.08 9.31
C HIS A 232 -11.69 0.32 8.56
N THR A 233 -11.52 -0.98 8.44
CA THR A 233 -12.55 -1.91 7.96
C THR A 233 -13.16 -2.68 9.14
N MET A 234 -14.12 -3.54 8.84
CA MET A 234 -14.85 -4.30 9.86
C MET A 234 -13.94 -5.21 10.72
N LYS A 235 -12.85 -5.75 10.17
CA LYS A 235 -12.04 -6.74 10.87
C LYS A 235 -10.64 -6.24 11.14
N LYS A 236 -10.24 -6.32 12.41
CA LYS A 236 -8.93 -5.97 12.92
C LYS A 236 -8.05 -7.21 13.04
N PHE A 237 -6.77 -7.10 12.65
CA PHE A 237 -5.81 -8.19 12.86
C PHE A 237 -4.75 -7.89 13.91
N GLY A 238 -4.60 -6.64 14.34
CA GLY A 238 -3.70 -6.27 15.42
C GLY A 238 -3.97 -4.86 15.97
N ASP A 239 -3.50 -4.61 17.16
CA ASP A 239 -3.38 -3.26 17.74
C ASP A 239 -2.01 -2.69 17.38
N ILE A 240 -1.83 -1.37 17.48
CA ILE A 240 -0.53 -0.72 17.23
C ILE A 240 0.59 -1.35 18.05
N LYS A 241 0.33 -1.69 19.31
CA LYS A 241 1.29 -2.32 20.23
C LYS A 241 1.72 -3.75 19.85
N ASP A 242 1.02 -4.41 18.94
CA ASP A 242 1.35 -5.77 18.47
C ASP A 242 2.48 -5.75 17.41
N PHE A 243 2.92 -4.56 17.01
CA PHE A 243 4.04 -4.36 16.10
C PHE A 243 5.27 -3.87 16.85
N ASN A 244 6.44 -4.41 16.47
CA ASN A 244 7.73 -3.96 17.00
C ASN A 244 8.19 -2.67 16.31
N THR A 245 7.87 -2.55 15.02
CA THR A 245 8.27 -1.42 14.19
C THR A 245 7.15 -1.07 13.21
N ILE A 246 6.91 0.22 13.01
CA ILE A 246 6.09 0.76 11.93
C ILE A 246 6.98 1.63 11.05
N ILE A 247 6.98 1.37 9.74
CA ILE A 247 7.71 2.16 8.75
C ILE A 247 6.69 2.85 7.85
N THR A 248 6.78 4.18 7.80
CA THR A 248 5.87 5.02 7.01
C THR A 248 6.63 6.18 6.36
N ASP A 249 5.97 6.93 5.49
CA ASP A 249 6.52 8.13 4.86
C ASP A 249 6.21 9.40 5.65
N SER A 250 6.81 10.51 5.25
CA SER A 250 6.77 11.81 5.96
C SER A 250 5.41 12.50 5.97
N ASP A 251 4.45 12.04 5.16
CA ASP A 251 3.13 12.65 5.05
C ASP A 251 2.13 12.15 6.10
N ILE A 252 2.59 11.29 7.03
CA ILE A 252 1.82 10.89 8.22
C ILE A 252 1.49 12.09 9.11
N SER A 253 0.27 12.17 9.65
CA SER A 253 -0.14 13.25 10.55
C SER A 253 0.61 13.25 11.88
N ASP A 254 0.78 14.44 12.49
CA ASP A 254 1.42 14.57 13.82
C ASP A 254 0.64 13.82 14.91
N GLU A 255 -0.68 13.74 14.80
CA GLU A 255 -1.54 12.99 15.71
C GLU A 255 -1.27 11.49 15.65
N ASP A 256 -1.18 10.93 14.44
CA ASP A 256 -0.87 9.51 14.26
C ASP A 256 0.55 9.17 14.72
N GLN A 257 1.53 10.04 14.44
CA GLN A 257 2.90 9.90 14.98
C GLN A 257 2.89 9.84 16.49
N TYR A 258 2.19 10.78 17.14
CA TYR A 258 2.08 10.82 18.60
C TYR A 258 1.44 9.55 19.17
N ASN A 259 0.34 9.07 18.58
CA ASN A 259 -0.36 7.88 19.03
C ASN A 259 0.51 6.62 18.92
N ILE A 260 1.30 6.48 17.84
CA ILE A 260 2.23 5.35 17.65
C ILE A 260 3.36 5.42 18.70
N LEU A 261 3.98 6.58 18.88
CA LEU A 261 5.09 6.75 19.82
C LEU A 261 4.67 6.56 21.26
N LYS A 262 3.43 6.89 21.62
CA LYS A 262 2.86 6.67 22.95
C LYS A 262 2.84 5.16 23.31
N GLU A 263 2.61 4.30 22.35
CA GLU A 263 2.65 2.83 22.54
C GLU A 263 4.09 2.27 22.59
N LYS A 264 5.12 3.14 22.55
CA LYS A 264 6.55 2.79 22.57
C LYS A 264 6.99 1.91 21.38
N ILE A 265 6.31 2.05 20.26
CA ILE A 265 6.66 1.37 19.01
C ILE A 265 7.80 2.10 18.32
N ASN A 266 8.69 1.34 17.70
CA ASN A 266 9.77 1.91 16.87
C ASN A 266 9.16 2.48 15.57
N LEU A 267 8.94 3.79 15.54
CA LEU A 267 8.43 4.49 14.37
C LEU A 267 9.61 4.95 13.48
N ASN A 268 9.62 4.49 12.25
CA ASN A 268 10.58 4.91 11.23
C ASN A 268 9.85 5.71 10.15
N ILE A 269 10.18 6.98 10.03
CA ILE A 269 9.63 7.88 9.00
C ILE A 269 10.65 8.01 7.88
N THR A 270 10.24 7.73 6.65
CA THR A 270 11.07 7.85 5.46
C THR A 270 10.69 9.09 4.65
N HIS A 271 11.64 9.65 3.92
CA HIS A 271 11.41 10.77 3.01
C HIS A 271 11.53 10.28 1.56
N CYS A 272 10.59 10.72 0.73
CA CYS A 272 10.53 10.40 -0.71
C CYS A 272 11.46 11.30 -1.52
#